data_8e6095fb29f004562331a0b95289bb11
#
_entry.id   8e6095fb29f004562331a0b95289bb11
#
_cell.length_a   1.000
_cell.length_b   1.000
_cell.length_c   1.000
_cell.angle_alpha   90.00
_cell.angle_beta   90.00
_cell.angle_gamma   90.00
#
_symmetry.space_group_name_H-M   'P 1'
#
loop_
_entity.id
_entity.type
_entity.pdbx_description
1 polymer ?
#
loop_
_entity_poly.entity_id
_entity_poly.type
_entity_poly.pdbx_seq_one_letter_code
_entity_poly.pdbx_strand_id
1 'polypeptide(L)'
;IAQLSEDLSKIPYFSGKTLKYGDRKYVNKNGDNVINEDDLFELGNANPDFTFGFNNTFTYNLRDHSSIGLTVYLQGAVGNEIVNFNKFSLESFDGHKNNSVAALERWTPENPTNKYPRATTKSSGTILSDHYVEDGSYLRVKDITLSYTFPKSILQKFYCEGLTIFAGLKNIYTFTNYSGYDPEVSRFSNDNLSMGADYGSYPMSKSYEFGLRMN
;
A
#
# COMPACT_ATOMS: atom_id res chain seq x y z
N ILE A 1 6.93 16.80 -16.66
CA ILE A 1 8.12 16.48 -17.48
C ILE A 1 8.37 17.61 -18.45
N ALA A 2 9.64 18.03 -18.64
CA ALA A 2 10.03 19.06 -19.61
C ALA A 2 9.86 18.55 -21.06
N GLN A 3 9.03 19.22 -21.86
CA GLN A 3 8.67 18.80 -23.21
C GLN A 3 9.48 19.57 -24.28
N LEU A 4 9.59 18.98 -25.47
CA LEU A 4 10.33 19.57 -26.60
C LEU A 4 9.78 20.93 -27.06
N SER A 5 8.52 21.23 -26.79
CA SER A 5 7.85 22.49 -27.12
C SER A 5 8.13 23.61 -26.11
N GLU A 6 8.80 23.34 -25.02
CA GLU A 6 9.03 24.30 -23.92
C GLU A 6 10.39 24.98 -24.04
N ASP A 7 10.46 26.22 -23.60
CA ASP A 7 11.71 26.97 -23.44
C ASP A 7 12.31 26.63 -22.06
N LEU A 8 13.31 25.75 -22.04
CA LEU A 8 13.94 25.28 -20.80
C LEU A 8 14.57 26.40 -19.96
N SER A 9 14.94 27.54 -20.59
CA SER A 9 15.54 28.65 -19.86
C SER A 9 14.57 29.37 -18.92
N LYS A 10 13.26 29.17 -19.14
CA LYS A 10 12.18 29.76 -18.34
C LYS A 10 11.65 28.83 -17.26
N ILE A 11 12.16 27.60 -17.18
CA ILE A 11 11.70 26.61 -16.21
C ILE A 11 12.66 26.62 -15.01
N PRO A 12 12.17 26.90 -13.79
CA PRO A 12 12.97 26.83 -12.59
C PRO A 12 13.65 25.48 -12.39
N TYR A 13 14.91 25.49 -11.99
CA TYR A 13 15.64 24.24 -11.76
C TYR A 13 16.72 24.43 -10.67
N PHE A 14 17.34 23.33 -10.27
CA PHE A 14 18.34 23.32 -9.21
C PHE A 14 19.58 24.12 -9.57
N SER A 15 20.10 24.89 -8.64
CA SER A 15 21.34 25.67 -8.81
C SER A 15 22.51 24.76 -9.24
N GLY A 16 23.24 25.19 -10.25
CA GLY A 16 24.39 24.44 -10.79
C GLY A 16 24.05 23.20 -11.60
N LYS A 17 22.76 22.90 -11.83
CA LYS A 17 22.30 21.81 -12.70
C LYS A 17 21.63 22.40 -13.95
N THR A 18 21.68 21.66 -15.04
CA THR A 18 21.04 22.03 -16.32
C THR A 18 19.85 21.13 -16.55
N LEU A 19 18.65 21.72 -16.64
CA LEU A 19 17.44 21.03 -17.03
C LEU A 19 17.55 20.57 -18.50
N LYS A 20 17.12 19.36 -18.77
CA LYS A 20 17.06 18.79 -20.12
C LYS A 20 15.64 18.34 -20.44
N TYR A 21 15.32 18.22 -21.71
CA TYR A 21 14.06 17.63 -22.15
C TYR A 21 13.90 16.22 -21.59
N GLY A 22 12.72 15.92 -21.07
CA GLY A 22 12.43 14.68 -20.39
C GLY A 22 12.76 14.64 -18.90
N ASP A 23 13.41 15.66 -18.33
CA ASP A 23 13.61 15.76 -16.88
C ASP A 23 12.31 16.14 -16.16
N ARG A 24 12.20 15.80 -14.87
CA ARG A 24 11.09 16.25 -14.02
C ARG A 24 11.18 17.74 -13.77
N LYS A 25 10.06 18.41 -13.85
CA LYS A 25 9.87 19.78 -13.39
C LYS A 25 9.37 19.75 -11.96
N TYR A 26 9.90 20.60 -11.13
CA TYR A 26 9.48 20.76 -9.72
C TYR A 26 8.74 22.08 -9.54
N VAL A 27 7.92 22.16 -8.51
CA VAL A 27 7.15 23.37 -8.20
C VAL A 27 8.09 24.38 -7.56
N ASN A 28 8.14 25.58 -8.11
CA ASN A 28 8.78 26.74 -7.50
C ASN A 28 7.72 27.46 -6.66
N LYS A 29 7.82 27.35 -5.35
CA LYS A 29 6.83 27.85 -4.39
C LYS A 29 7.00 29.34 -4.14
N ASN A 30 8.24 29.81 -4.06
CA ASN A 30 8.56 31.20 -3.74
C ASN A 30 8.70 32.10 -4.98
N GLY A 31 8.81 31.55 -6.19
CA GLY A 31 8.86 32.27 -7.45
C GLY A 31 10.23 32.87 -7.78
N ASP A 32 11.32 32.41 -7.19
CA ASP A 32 12.69 32.94 -7.36
C ASP A 32 13.47 32.32 -8.53
N ASN A 33 12.84 31.45 -9.34
CA ASN A 33 13.42 30.71 -10.45
C ASN A 33 14.51 29.69 -10.12
N VAL A 34 14.73 29.37 -8.85
CA VAL A 34 15.68 28.36 -8.37
C VAL A 34 14.96 27.37 -7.49
N ILE A 35 15.08 26.07 -7.79
CA ILE A 35 14.53 25.03 -6.93
C ILE A 35 15.51 24.71 -5.81
N ASN A 36 15.10 24.91 -4.57
CA ASN A 36 15.90 24.72 -3.36
C ASN A 36 15.03 24.27 -2.16
N GLU A 37 15.56 24.39 -0.94
CA GLU A 37 14.87 24.00 0.30
C GLU A 37 13.66 24.89 0.62
N ASP A 38 13.60 26.13 0.12
CA ASP A 38 12.48 27.04 0.33
C ASP A 38 11.23 26.62 -0.46
N ASP A 39 11.40 25.73 -1.44
CA ASP A 39 10.31 25.13 -2.21
C ASP A 39 9.72 23.88 -1.59
N LEU A 40 10.24 23.44 -0.44
CA LEU A 40 9.68 22.29 0.26
C LEU A 40 8.30 22.61 0.84
N PHE A 41 7.43 21.63 0.80
CA PHE A 41 6.12 21.69 1.44
C PHE A 41 5.70 20.29 1.91
N GLU A 42 4.73 20.26 2.81
CA GLU A 42 4.17 19.02 3.31
C GLU A 42 3.45 18.28 2.19
N LEU A 43 3.78 17.00 2.00
CA LEU A 43 3.22 16.16 0.94
C LEU A 43 2.07 15.29 1.45
N GLY A 44 1.92 15.12 2.76
CA GLY A 44 0.88 14.31 3.35
C GLY A 44 1.16 13.93 4.81
N ASN A 45 0.28 13.12 5.37
CA ASN A 45 0.34 12.68 6.74
C ASN A 45 0.34 11.13 6.81
N ALA A 46 1.33 10.56 7.46
CA ALA A 46 1.41 9.12 7.66
C ALA A 46 0.38 8.58 8.69
N ASN A 47 -0.18 9.46 9.52
CA ASN A 47 -1.21 9.07 10.48
C ASN A 47 -2.58 9.06 9.79
N PRO A 48 -3.37 7.99 9.94
CA PRO A 48 -4.72 7.96 9.41
C PRO A 48 -5.64 8.94 10.16
N ASP A 49 -6.62 9.49 9.45
CA ASP A 49 -7.68 10.29 10.06
C ASP A 49 -8.51 9.45 11.02
N PHE A 50 -8.77 8.21 10.64
CA PHE A 50 -9.40 7.23 11.53
C PHE A 50 -9.04 5.80 11.13
N THR A 51 -9.10 4.90 12.14
CA THR A 51 -9.04 3.45 11.96
C THR A 51 -10.33 2.83 12.44
N PHE A 52 -10.71 1.70 11.86
CA PHE A 52 -11.91 1.00 12.26
C PHE A 52 -11.73 -0.52 12.21
N GLY A 53 -12.51 -1.19 13.06
CA GLY A 53 -12.65 -2.63 13.07
C GLY A 53 -14.13 -3.01 13.19
N PHE A 54 -14.58 -3.90 12.34
CA PHE A 54 -15.96 -4.38 12.31
C PHE A 54 -15.96 -5.90 12.44
N ASN A 55 -16.43 -6.39 13.58
CA ASN A 55 -16.53 -7.82 13.86
C ASN A 55 -17.98 -8.22 14.03
N ASN A 56 -18.45 -9.13 13.17
CA ASN A 56 -19.78 -9.69 13.25
C ASN A 56 -19.73 -11.20 13.33
N THR A 57 -20.54 -11.74 14.24
CA THR A 57 -20.78 -13.17 14.37
C THR A 57 -22.27 -13.46 14.23
N PHE A 58 -22.59 -14.25 13.24
CA PHE A 58 -23.94 -14.74 12.97
C PHE A 58 -24.00 -16.19 13.42
N THR A 59 -25.00 -16.55 14.23
CA THR A 59 -25.24 -17.93 14.65
C THR A 59 -26.65 -18.33 14.27
N TYR A 60 -26.76 -19.41 13.52
CA TYR A 60 -28.05 -20.00 13.15
C TYR A 60 -28.21 -21.37 13.84
N ASN A 61 -29.20 -21.45 14.71
CA ASN A 61 -29.51 -22.69 15.43
C ASN A 61 -30.49 -23.53 14.61
N LEU A 62 -30.13 -24.80 14.38
CA LEU A 62 -30.93 -25.77 13.69
C LEU A 62 -31.88 -26.50 14.65
N ARG A 63 -32.90 -27.18 14.13
CA ARG A 63 -33.95 -27.86 14.92
C ARG A 63 -33.40 -29.02 15.76
N ASP A 64 -32.31 -29.63 15.37
CA ASP A 64 -31.62 -30.73 16.04
C ASP A 64 -30.63 -30.29 17.11
N HIS A 65 -30.68 -29.01 17.50
CA HIS A 65 -29.75 -28.38 18.44
C HIS A 65 -28.28 -28.29 17.93
N SER A 66 -28.04 -28.47 16.65
CA SER A 66 -26.78 -28.05 16.03
C SER A 66 -26.80 -26.57 15.68
N SER A 67 -25.63 -25.98 15.40
CA SER A 67 -25.57 -24.59 14.98
C SER A 67 -24.51 -24.36 13.92
N ILE A 68 -24.80 -23.38 13.03
CA ILE A 68 -23.86 -22.87 12.06
C ILE A 68 -23.48 -21.46 12.52
N GLY A 69 -22.17 -21.20 12.64
CA GLY A 69 -21.63 -19.90 12.98
C GLY A 69 -20.84 -19.33 11.80
N LEU A 70 -21.04 -18.05 11.51
CA LEU A 70 -20.21 -17.28 10.56
C LEU A 70 -19.68 -16.05 11.27
N THR A 71 -18.36 -15.94 11.35
CA THR A 71 -17.68 -14.73 11.86
C THR A 71 -17.02 -14.04 10.70
N VAL A 72 -17.20 -12.72 10.61
CA VAL A 72 -16.55 -11.85 9.63
C VAL A 72 -15.91 -10.69 10.36
N TYR A 73 -14.60 -10.54 10.19
CA TYR A 73 -13.84 -9.42 10.73
C TYR A 73 -13.21 -8.59 9.62
N LEU A 74 -13.59 -7.32 9.58
CA LEU A 74 -13.06 -6.30 8.67
C LEU A 74 -12.25 -5.30 9.48
N GLN A 75 -11.14 -4.83 8.91
CA GLN A 75 -10.28 -3.80 9.50
C GLN A 75 -9.87 -2.82 8.42
N GLY A 76 -9.73 -1.54 8.76
CA GLY A 76 -9.26 -0.54 7.83
C GLY A 76 -8.70 0.70 8.49
N ALA A 77 -8.03 1.49 7.66
CA ALA A 77 -7.55 2.83 7.97
C ALA A 77 -7.86 3.75 6.78
N VAL A 78 -8.09 5.01 7.05
CA VAL A 78 -8.44 6.01 6.02
C VAL A 78 -7.70 7.30 6.30
N GLY A 79 -7.17 7.93 5.22
CA GLY A 79 -6.60 9.26 5.26
C GLY A 79 -5.09 9.31 5.53
N ASN A 80 -4.42 8.16 5.60
CA ASN A 80 -2.97 8.13 5.72
C ASN A 80 -2.29 8.08 4.34
N GLU A 81 -1.14 8.74 4.22
CA GLU A 81 -0.28 8.64 3.06
C GLU A 81 0.95 7.78 3.35
N ILE A 82 1.43 7.10 2.30
CA ILE A 82 2.60 6.23 2.33
C ILE A 82 3.63 6.71 1.31
N VAL A 83 4.87 6.88 1.74
CA VAL A 83 6.02 7.09 0.86
C VAL A 83 6.47 5.73 0.32
N ASN A 84 6.27 5.51 -0.97
CA ASN A 84 6.64 4.29 -1.65
C ASN A 84 8.11 4.34 -2.12
N PHE A 85 9.04 3.91 -1.26
CA PHE A 85 10.47 3.88 -1.58
C PHE A 85 10.84 2.79 -2.58
N ASN A 86 10.00 1.78 -2.78
CA ASN A 86 10.20 0.80 -3.85
C ASN A 86 9.99 1.48 -5.20
N LYS A 87 8.90 2.22 -5.36
CA LYS A 87 8.63 3.02 -6.56
C LYS A 87 9.73 4.06 -6.78
N PHE A 88 10.15 4.78 -5.72
CA PHE A 88 11.28 5.71 -5.77
C PHE A 88 12.56 5.04 -6.29
N SER A 89 12.86 3.83 -5.83
CA SER A 89 14.06 3.10 -6.25
C SER A 89 13.95 2.53 -7.68
N LEU A 90 12.78 2.01 -8.06
CA LEU A 90 12.56 1.32 -9.33
C LEU A 90 12.24 2.24 -10.50
N GLU A 91 11.84 3.49 -10.22
CA GLU A 91 11.50 4.52 -11.22
C GLU A 91 12.51 5.68 -11.26
N SER A 92 13.70 5.49 -10.69
CA SER A 92 14.78 6.48 -10.76
C SER A 92 15.35 6.63 -12.18
N PHE A 93 15.36 5.55 -12.95
CA PHE A 93 15.88 5.45 -14.33
C PHE A 93 17.29 6.01 -14.49
N ASP A 94 18.13 5.88 -13.46
CA ASP A 94 19.47 6.44 -13.39
C ASP A 94 20.59 5.48 -13.83
N GLY A 95 20.20 4.27 -14.26
CA GLY A 95 21.14 3.25 -14.77
C GLY A 95 21.94 2.51 -13.71
N HIS A 96 21.77 2.82 -12.43
CA HIS A 96 22.50 2.15 -11.34
C HIS A 96 21.77 0.94 -10.74
N LYS A 97 20.47 0.82 -11.02
CA LYS A 97 19.59 -0.23 -10.47
C LYS A 97 18.70 -0.81 -11.57
N ASN A 98 18.16 -2.00 -11.31
CA ASN A 98 17.08 -2.53 -12.12
C ASN A 98 15.85 -1.65 -11.98
N ASN A 99 15.18 -1.38 -13.08
CA ASN A 99 13.97 -0.58 -13.11
C ASN A 99 12.72 -1.47 -13.23
N SER A 100 11.57 -0.92 -12.87
CA SER A 100 10.28 -1.54 -13.13
C SER A 100 9.94 -1.50 -14.62
N VAL A 101 8.88 -2.19 -15.03
CA VAL A 101 8.34 -2.13 -16.40
C VAL A 101 7.91 -0.71 -16.81
N ALA A 102 7.70 0.18 -15.85
CA ALA A 102 7.44 1.61 -16.10
C ALA A 102 8.53 2.28 -16.94
N ALA A 103 9.77 1.75 -16.93
CA ALA A 103 10.86 2.23 -17.76
C ALA A 103 10.57 2.12 -19.27
N LEU A 104 9.66 1.25 -19.70
CA LEU A 104 9.23 1.13 -21.09
C LEU A 104 8.37 2.32 -21.53
N GLU A 105 7.68 2.96 -20.61
CA GLU A 105 6.83 4.14 -20.82
C GLU A 105 7.57 5.46 -20.53
N ARG A 106 8.89 5.42 -20.36
CA ARG A 106 9.69 6.62 -20.09
C ARG A 106 9.62 7.63 -21.23
N TRP A 107 9.88 8.87 -20.89
CA TRP A 107 9.99 9.91 -21.88
C TRP A 107 11.15 9.66 -22.86
N THR A 108 10.86 9.74 -24.15
CA THR A 108 11.82 9.85 -25.26
C THR A 108 11.31 10.89 -26.24
N PRO A 109 12.14 11.42 -27.17
CA PRO A 109 11.66 12.33 -28.22
C PRO A 109 10.52 11.75 -29.06
N GLU A 110 10.51 10.43 -29.26
CA GLU A 110 9.48 9.68 -30.00
C GLU A 110 8.25 9.32 -29.17
N ASN A 111 8.39 9.33 -27.83
CA ASN A 111 7.32 9.06 -26.87
C ASN A 111 7.25 10.17 -25.81
N PRO A 112 6.81 11.39 -26.16
CA PRO A 112 6.72 12.49 -25.21
C PRO A 112 5.60 12.27 -24.22
N THR A 113 5.94 11.80 -23.03
CA THR A 113 5.01 11.53 -21.92
C THR A 113 5.24 12.50 -20.77
N ASN A 114 4.18 12.77 -19.99
CA ASN A 114 4.27 13.48 -18.71
C ASN A 114 4.30 12.55 -17.49
N LYS A 115 4.26 11.24 -17.71
CA LYS A 115 4.15 10.24 -16.65
C LYS A 115 5.52 9.91 -16.04
N TYR A 116 6.48 9.58 -16.89
CA TYR A 116 7.81 9.14 -16.46
C TYR A 116 8.92 9.97 -17.10
N PRO A 117 10.00 10.29 -16.34
CA PRO A 117 11.12 11.05 -16.88
C PRO A 117 11.94 10.22 -17.88
N ARG A 118 12.85 10.89 -18.59
CA ARG A 118 13.85 10.21 -19.41
C ARG A 118 14.79 9.35 -18.57
N ALA A 119 15.36 8.31 -19.17
CA ALA A 119 16.46 7.57 -18.55
C ALA A 119 17.78 8.39 -18.61
N THR A 120 18.61 8.23 -17.61
CA THR A 120 19.92 8.90 -17.51
C THR A 120 20.97 7.92 -16.99
N THR A 121 22.23 8.13 -17.33
CA THR A 121 23.36 7.36 -16.81
C THR A 121 24.05 8.04 -15.62
N LYS A 122 23.60 9.22 -15.27
CA LYS A 122 24.07 9.95 -14.10
C LYS A 122 22.90 10.09 -13.13
N SER A 123 23.14 9.83 -11.87
CA SER A 123 22.15 10.18 -10.85
C SER A 123 21.80 11.65 -11.02
N SER A 124 20.64 11.90 -11.62
CA SER A 124 20.13 13.27 -11.79
C SER A 124 19.60 13.84 -10.48
N GLY A 125 19.86 13.10 -9.37
CA GLY A 125 19.31 13.43 -8.06
C GLY A 125 17.80 13.27 -8.10
N THR A 126 17.35 12.02 -8.25
CA THR A 126 15.94 11.72 -8.00
C THR A 126 15.59 12.24 -6.61
N ILE A 127 14.69 13.19 -6.55
CA ILE A 127 14.27 13.85 -5.32
C ILE A 127 12.93 13.26 -4.94
N LEU A 128 12.76 13.02 -3.65
CA LEU A 128 11.47 12.63 -3.11
C LEU A 128 10.46 13.74 -3.40
N SER A 129 9.34 13.36 -4.00
CA SER A 129 8.27 14.27 -4.41
C SER A 129 6.91 13.59 -4.23
N ASP A 130 5.86 14.33 -4.47
CA ASP A 130 4.47 13.86 -4.49
C ASP A 130 4.24 12.62 -5.35
N HIS A 131 5.02 12.44 -6.42
CA HIS A 131 4.95 11.24 -7.27
C HIS A 131 5.12 9.91 -6.51
N TYR A 132 5.82 9.94 -5.39
CA TYR A 132 6.15 8.77 -4.58
C TYR A 132 5.33 8.68 -3.29
N VAL A 133 4.45 9.64 -3.05
CA VAL A 133 3.49 9.64 -1.94
C VAL A 133 2.15 9.15 -2.47
N GLU A 134 1.61 8.11 -1.85
CA GLU A 134 0.41 7.44 -2.30
C GLU A 134 -0.60 7.34 -1.15
N ASP A 135 -1.89 7.28 -1.51
CA ASP A 135 -2.97 7.02 -0.56
C ASP A 135 -2.78 5.62 0.06
N GLY A 136 -2.60 5.59 1.38
CA GLY A 136 -2.45 4.40 2.19
C GLY A 136 -3.76 3.85 2.73
N SER A 137 -4.89 4.44 2.38
CA SER A 137 -6.20 4.00 2.84
C SER A 137 -6.50 2.58 2.39
N TYR A 138 -7.07 1.77 3.28
CA TYR A 138 -7.43 0.40 2.96
C TYR A 138 -8.61 -0.12 3.77
N LEU A 139 -9.27 -1.14 3.22
CA LEU A 139 -10.19 -2.03 3.91
C LEU A 139 -9.73 -3.48 3.70
N ARG A 140 -9.47 -4.20 4.78
CA ARG A 140 -9.03 -5.60 4.74
C ARG A 140 -10.08 -6.53 5.31
N VAL A 141 -10.34 -7.60 4.56
CA VAL A 141 -11.06 -8.77 5.07
C VAL A 141 -10.06 -9.60 5.88
N LYS A 142 -10.06 -9.38 7.20
CA LYS A 142 -9.04 -9.90 8.13
C LYS A 142 -9.31 -11.35 8.53
N ASP A 143 -10.58 -11.69 8.76
CA ASP A 143 -11.00 -13.04 9.10
C ASP A 143 -12.40 -13.33 8.56
N ILE A 144 -12.58 -14.52 7.98
CA ILE A 144 -13.89 -15.12 7.72
C ILE A 144 -13.81 -16.54 8.25
N THR A 145 -14.58 -16.85 9.28
CA THR A 145 -14.61 -18.18 9.89
C THR A 145 -16.02 -18.75 9.84
N LEU A 146 -16.17 -19.90 9.21
CA LEU A 146 -17.39 -20.71 9.21
C LEU A 146 -17.21 -21.86 10.20
N SER A 147 -18.18 -22.07 11.08
CA SER A 147 -18.16 -23.13 12.08
C SER A 147 -19.46 -23.92 12.09
N TYR A 148 -19.36 -25.20 12.42
CA TYR A 148 -20.50 -26.08 12.65
C TYR A 148 -20.34 -26.78 14.00
N THR A 149 -21.31 -26.60 14.87
CA THR A 149 -21.39 -27.26 16.18
C THR A 149 -22.38 -28.42 16.10
N PHE A 150 -21.90 -29.60 16.42
CA PHE A 150 -22.70 -30.82 16.38
C PHE A 150 -23.73 -30.89 17.49
N PRO A 151 -24.89 -31.53 17.24
CA PRO A 151 -25.92 -31.69 18.28
C PRO A 151 -25.47 -32.70 19.35
N LYS A 152 -25.84 -32.44 20.58
CA LYS A 152 -25.50 -33.34 21.73
C LYS A 152 -25.98 -34.78 21.55
N SER A 153 -27.10 -34.99 20.86
CA SER A 153 -27.66 -36.32 20.60
C SER A 153 -26.71 -37.24 19.80
N ILE A 154 -25.86 -36.68 18.96
CA ILE A 154 -24.84 -37.45 18.24
C ILE A 154 -23.62 -37.67 19.13
N LEU A 155 -23.21 -36.63 19.89
CA LEU A 155 -21.97 -36.62 20.68
C LEU A 155 -22.03 -37.55 21.92
N GLN A 156 -23.18 -37.72 22.52
CA GLN A 156 -23.38 -38.64 23.65
C GLN A 156 -22.96 -40.08 23.32
N LYS A 157 -23.08 -40.49 22.06
CA LYS A 157 -22.62 -41.81 21.59
C LYS A 157 -21.09 -41.97 21.63
N PHE A 158 -20.36 -40.87 21.67
CA PHE A 158 -18.90 -40.83 21.64
C PHE A 158 -18.31 -40.31 22.98
N TYR A 159 -19.14 -40.17 24.02
CA TYR A 159 -18.72 -39.62 25.32
C TYR A 159 -18.13 -38.21 25.23
N CYS A 160 -18.56 -37.42 24.25
CA CYS A 160 -18.15 -36.03 24.04
C CYS A 160 -19.29 -35.08 24.44
N GLU A 161 -18.96 -33.97 25.14
CA GLU A 161 -19.94 -32.96 25.52
C GLU A 161 -20.18 -31.91 24.45
N GLY A 162 -19.19 -31.64 23.63
CA GLY A 162 -19.26 -30.68 22.52
C GLY A 162 -18.21 -30.93 21.44
N LEU A 163 -18.62 -30.79 20.19
CA LEU A 163 -17.73 -30.82 19.04
C LEU A 163 -18.11 -29.71 18.08
N THR A 164 -17.13 -28.89 17.72
CA THR A 164 -17.26 -27.87 16.68
C THR A 164 -16.14 -28.05 15.67
N ILE A 165 -16.51 -28.13 14.39
CA ILE A 165 -15.54 -28.02 13.30
C ILE A 165 -15.57 -26.60 12.75
N PHE A 166 -14.44 -26.09 12.30
CA PHE A 166 -14.38 -24.76 11.67
C PHE A 166 -13.40 -24.72 10.53
N ALA A 167 -13.69 -23.81 9.59
CA ALA A 167 -12.81 -23.43 8.49
C ALA A 167 -12.70 -21.91 8.49
N GLY A 168 -11.48 -21.40 8.43
CA GLY A 168 -11.18 -19.96 8.46
C GLY A 168 -10.31 -19.52 7.30
N LEU A 169 -10.53 -18.28 6.88
CA LEU A 169 -9.76 -17.56 5.87
C LEU A 169 -9.23 -16.28 6.50
N LYS A 170 -7.90 -16.09 6.54
CA LYS A 170 -7.30 -14.88 7.11
C LYS A 170 -6.60 -14.04 6.06
N ASN A 171 -6.72 -12.71 6.17
CA ASN A 171 -6.11 -11.71 5.28
C ASN A 171 -6.40 -12.00 3.79
N ILE A 172 -7.62 -12.45 3.48
CA ILE A 172 -7.94 -12.98 2.16
C ILE A 172 -7.92 -11.92 1.06
N TYR A 173 -8.31 -10.69 1.40
CA TYR A 173 -8.36 -9.58 0.45
C TYR A 173 -8.19 -8.24 1.13
N THR A 174 -7.48 -7.32 0.44
CA THR A 174 -7.32 -5.93 0.84
C THR A 174 -7.76 -5.02 -0.31
N PHE A 175 -8.74 -4.18 -0.05
CA PHE A 175 -9.16 -3.11 -0.96
C PHE A 175 -8.30 -1.89 -0.67
N THR A 176 -7.54 -1.41 -1.65
CA THR A 176 -6.66 -0.25 -1.53
C THR A 176 -6.30 0.28 -2.90
N ASN A 177 -5.96 1.58 -2.98
CA ASN A 177 -5.37 2.21 -4.16
C ASN A 177 -3.83 2.24 -4.10
N TYR A 178 -3.24 1.80 -2.98
CA TYR A 178 -1.80 1.75 -2.82
C TYR A 178 -1.17 0.77 -3.82
N SER A 179 -0.12 1.22 -4.53
CA SER A 179 0.54 0.42 -5.57
C SER A 179 1.61 -0.55 -5.05
N GLY A 180 2.00 -0.43 -3.77
CA GLY A 180 2.95 -1.31 -3.12
C GLY A 180 2.34 -2.66 -2.71
N TYR A 181 3.12 -3.45 -1.97
CA TYR A 181 2.70 -4.81 -1.60
C TYR A 181 1.59 -4.85 -0.55
N ASP A 182 1.63 -3.93 0.43
CA ASP A 182 0.68 -3.90 1.54
C ASP A 182 0.59 -2.48 2.11
N PRO A 183 -0.61 -1.88 2.24
CA PRO A 183 -0.75 -0.55 2.82
C PRO A 183 -0.58 -0.53 4.35
N GLU A 184 -0.65 -1.68 5.04
CA GLU A 184 -0.45 -1.80 6.50
C GLU A 184 1.03 -2.00 6.84
N VAL A 185 1.95 -1.36 6.11
CA VAL A 185 3.37 -1.51 6.32
C VAL A 185 4.04 -0.21 6.75
N SER A 186 4.98 -0.35 7.68
CA SER A 186 5.97 0.66 8.01
C SER A 186 7.29 -0.04 8.31
N ARG A 187 8.35 0.37 7.63
CA ARG A 187 9.69 -0.16 7.90
C ARG A 187 10.12 0.06 9.35
N PHE A 188 9.70 1.16 9.92
CA PHE A 188 10.07 1.61 11.25
C PHE A 188 8.95 1.35 12.24
N SER A 189 8.43 0.13 12.30
CA SER A 189 7.28 -0.27 13.14
C SER A 189 7.42 0.08 14.63
N ASN A 190 8.66 0.29 15.10
CA ASN A 190 8.96 0.69 16.48
C ASN A 190 9.31 2.19 16.62
N ASP A 191 9.22 2.95 15.54
CA ASP A 191 9.52 4.38 15.50
C ASP A 191 8.31 5.16 14.99
N ASN A 192 7.58 5.75 15.91
CA ASN A 192 6.40 6.57 15.60
C ASN A 192 6.72 7.87 14.85
N LEU A 193 8.00 8.26 14.77
CA LEU A 193 8.43 9.45 14.05
C LEU A 193 8.71 9.17 12.57
N SER A 194 8.78 7.90 12.18
CA SER A 194 9.14 7.47 10.81
C SER A 194 8.09 6.53 10.21
N MET A 195 6.82 6.75 10.58
CA MET A 195 5.69 5.98 10.03
C MET A 195 5.47 6.28 8.55
N GLY A 196 4.74 5.39 7.87
CA GLY A 196 4.34 5.60 6.47
C GLY A 196 5.45 5.46 5.44
N ALA A 197 6.59 4.81 5.78
CA ALA A 197 7.68 4.56 4.85
C ALA A 197 7.73 3.09 4.43
N ASP A 198 7.44 2.80 3.15
CA ASP A 198 7.52 1.45 2.58
C ASP A 198 8.82 1.25 1.78
N TYR A 199 9.71 0.42 2.32
CA TYR A 199 10.95 -0.03 1.68
C TYR A 199 10.87 -1.47 1.16
N GLY A 200 9.68 -1.98 0.84
CA GLY A 200 9.45 -3.34 0.39
C GLY A 200 9.23 -4.31 1.53
N SER A 201 8.48 -3.89 2.52
CA SER A 201 8.05 -4.77 3.60
C SER A 201 7.24 -5.94 3.06
N TYR A 202 7.47 -7.12 3.62
CA TYR A 202 6.76 -8.32 3.18
C TYR A 202 5.27 -8.20 3.52
N PRO A 203 4.35 -8.45 2.58
CA PRO A 203 2.92 -8.30 2.81
C PRO A 203 2.40 -9.36 3.79
N MET A 204 1.28 -9.05 4.43
CA MET A 204 0.58 -10.01 5.29
C MET A 204 0.17 -11.25 4.50
N SER A 205 0.54 -12.43 5.01
CA SER A 205 0.22 -13.71 4.37
C SER A 205 -1.27 -14.03 4.45
N LYS A 206 -1.81 -14.58 3.37
CA LYS A 206 -3.13 -15.21 3.37
C LYS A 206 -3.00 -16.57 4.03
N SER A 207 -3.91 -16.90 4.94
CA SER A 207 -3.91 -18.18 5.67
C SER A 207 -5.27 -18.86 5.55
N TYR A 208 -5.20 -20.18 5.50
CA TYR A 208 -6.37 -21.08 5.52
C TYR A 208 -6.26 -21.93 6.78
N GLU A 209 -7.28 -21.91 7.59
CA GLU A 209 -7.32 -22.64 8.85
C GLU A 209 -8.44 -23.67 8.85
N PHE A 210 -8.16 -24.85 9.37
CA PHE A 210 -9.14 -25.88 9.63
C PHE A 210 -8.90 -26.44 11.02
N GLY A 211 -9.95 -26.63 11.77
CA GLY A 211 -9.78 -27.12 13.13
C GLY A 211 -11.00 -27.79 13.71
N LEU A 212 -10.73 -28.49 14.80
CA LEU A 212 -11.70 -29.15 15.64
C LEU A 212 -11.56 -28.58 17.06
N ARG A 213 -12.69 -28.29 17.69
CA ARG A 213 -12.77 -27.97 19.12
C ARG A 213 -13.64 -29.02 19.79
N MET A 214 -13.07 -29.73 20.73
CA MET A 214 -13.74 -30.74 21.56
C MET A 214 -13.77 -30.25 22.99
N ASN A 215 -14.92 -30.44 23.64
CA ASN A 215 -15.14 -30.17 25.08
C ASN A 215 -15.68 -31.44 25.77
#